data_ddd3ca7dad4147c12086fa7f43649b67
#
_entry.id   ddd3ca7dad4147c12086fa7f43649b67
#
_cell.length_a   1.000
_cell.length_b   1.000
_cell.length_c   1.000
_cell.angle_alpha   90.00
_cell.angle_beta   90.00
_cell.angle_gamma   90.00
#
_symmetry.space_group_name_H-M   'P 1'
#
loop_
_entity.id
_entity.type
_entity.pdbx_description
1 polymer ?
#
loop_
_entity_poly.entity_id
_entity_poly.type
_entity_poly.pdbx_seq_one_letter_code
_entity_poly.pdbx_strand_id
1 'polypeptide(L)'
;MEASFKTVVHQFAIREGALQQRPLGIVVAEGAAVPASRRHRGAMYLLIEVLGGLPDPAYTLGHLAQIMQDEYYQAAGSVTGGIGQALRAANDWLFEENLNSPREQRGVAGVSCVVLRDGDLYLGQIGPALAYLVQADGLRRFPEDSPWLSQAIPGEAERAA
;
A
#
# COMPACT_ATOMS: atom_id res chain seq x y z
N MET A 1 30.91 7.33 -2.71
CA MET A 1 29.90 8.35 -2.37
C MET A 1 28.55 7.64 -2.39
N GLU A 2 27.98 7.34 -1.24
CA GLU A 2 26.60 6.85 -1.18
C GLU A 2 25.69 7.99 -1.63
N ALA A 3 24.89 7.73 -2.65
CA ALA A 3 23.86 8.67 -3.09
C ALA A 3 22.79 8.74 -2.00
N SER A 4 22.86 9.76 -1.17
CA SER A 4 21.79 10.03 -0.18
C SER A 4 20.62 10.63 -0.93
N PHE A 5 19.55 9.86 -1.10
CA PHE A 5 18.28 10.37 -1.63
C PHE A 5 17.59 11.22 -0.57
N LYS A 6 17.17 12.41 -0.96
CA LYS A 6 16.27 13.22 -0.15
C LYS A 6 14.85 12.95 -0.63
N THR A 7 14.06 12.32 0.22
CA THR A 7 12.65 12.05 -0.06
C THR A 7 11.80 13.25 0.33
N VAL A 8 10.85 13.61 -0.54
CA VAL A 8 9.78 14.55 -0.26
C VAL A 8 8.47 13.82 -0.52
N VAL A 9 7.61 13.73 0.49
CA VAL A 9 6.34 13.02 0.39
C VAL A 9 5.20 14.03 0.43
N HIS A 10 4.33 13.98 -0.58
CA HIS A 10 3.05 14.68 -0.58
C HIS A 10 1.93 13.65 -0.61
N GLN A 11 0.92 13.87 0.22
CA GLN A 11 -0.22 12.97 0.34
C GLN A 11 -1.52 13.76 0.39
N PHE A 12 -2.55 13.25 -0.24
CA PHE A 12 -3.91 13.75 -0.14
C PHE A 12 -4.91 12.62 -0.36
N ALA A 13 -6.11 12.79 0.14
CA ALA A 13 -7.23 11.93 -0.18
C ALA A 13 -8.49 12.78 -0.39
N ILE A 14 -9.33 12.34 -1.31
CA ILE A 14 -10.65 12.93 -1.55
C ILE A 14 -11.68 11.88 -1.23
N ARG A 15 -12.61 12.19 -0.33
CA ARG A 15 -13.71 11.31 0.03
C ARG A 15 -15.01 12.08 -0.12
N GLU A 16 -15.96 11.53 -0.89
CA GLU A 16 -17.26 12.18 -1.15
C GLU A 16 -17.13 13.60 -1.68
N GLY A 17 -16.13 13.86 -2.54
CA GLY A 17 -15.85 15.16 -3.12
C GLY A 17 -15.10 16.13 -2.20
N ALA A 18 -14.78 15.76 -0.97
CA ALA A 18 -14.08 16.61 0.00
C ALA A 18 -12.64 16.16 0.23
N LEU A 19 -11.72 17.14 0.24
CA LEU A 19 -10.32 16.92 0.59
C LEU A 19 -10.20 16.55 2.08
N GLN A 20 -9.53 15.42 2.36
CA GLN A 20 -9.30 14.94 3.72
C GLN A 20 -8.05 15.59 4.30
N GLN A 21 -8.16 16.20 5.48
CA GLN A 21 -7.01 16.78 6.19
C GLN A 21 -6.04 15.71 6.72
N ARG A 22 -6.58 14.54 7.06
CA ARG A 22 -5.81 13.38 7.53
C ARG A 22 -6.28 12.16 6.74
N PRO A 23 -5.62 11.86 5.62
CA PRO A 23 -5.99 10.70 4.84
C PRO A 23 -5.74 9.41 5.62
N LEU A 24 -6.81 8.65 5.83
CA LEU A 24 -6.72 7.31 6.40
C LEU A 24 -6.12 6.37 5.36
N GLY A 25 -5.38 5.36 5.82
CA GLY A 25 -4.76 4.36 4.93
C GLY A 25 -3.47 4.80 4.26
N ILE A 26 -2.99 6.05 4.51
CA ILE A 26 -1.67 6.49 4.06
C ILE A 26 -0.72 6.49 5.27
N VAL A 27 0.41 5.80 5.13
CA VAL A 27 1.46 5.73 6.16
C VAL A 27 2.80 6.13 5.56
N VAL A 28 3.51 6.98 6.28
CA VAL A 28 4.88 7.38 5.99
C VAL A 28 5.73 6.99 7.19
N ALA A 29 6.47 5.90 7.07
CA ALA A 29 7.36 5.39 8.09
C ALA A 29 8.82 5.63 7.68
N GLU A 30 9.34 6.81 8.02
CA GLU A 30 10.71 7.23 7.72
C GLU A 30 11.36 7.94 8.92
N GLY A 31 12.67 8.01 8.92
CA GLY A 31 13.46 8.76 9.89
C GLY A 31 13.13 8.40 11.33
N ALA A 32 12.62 9.38 12.10
CA ALA A 32 12.29 9.21 13.52
C ALA A 32 11.05 8.35 13.77
N ALA A 33 10.18 8.18 12.76
CA ALA A 33 9.00 7.32 12.86
C ALA A 33 9.36 5.81 12.87
N VAL A 34 10.59 5.47 12.47
CA VAL A 34 11.10 4.10 12.51
C VAL A 34 12.07 3.94 13.69
N PRO A 35 11.89 2.93 14.57
CA PRO A 35 12.83 2.64 15.64
C PRO A 35 14.27 2.51 15.12
N ALA A 36 15.24 3.06 15.84
CA ALA A 36 16.64 3.12 15.39
C ALA A 36 17.21 1.75 14.97
N SER A 37 16.85 0.68 15.71
CA SER A 37 17.25 -0.70 15.41
C SER A 37 16.70 -1.25 14.10
N ARG A 38 15.66 -0.64 13.56
CA ARG A 38 14.93 -1.09 12.35
C ARG A 38 15.16 -0.20 11.12
N ARG A 39 15.84 0.95 11.29
CA ARG A 39 16.10 1.91 10.19
C ARG A 39 16.91 1.31 9.04
N HIS A 40 17.71 0.31 9.31
CA HIS A 40 18.45 -0.43 8.28
C HIS A 40 17.54 -1.15 7.27
N ARG A 41 16.25 -1.32 7.59
CA ARG A 41 15.24 -1.88 6.67
C ARG A 41 14.75 -0.87 5.63
N GLY A 42 15.09 0.40 5.76
CA GLY A 42 14.66 1.47 4.87
C GLY A 42 13.38 2.18 5.32
N ALA A 43 12.97 3.17 4.55
CA ALA A 43 11.71 3.88 4.74
C ALA A 43 10.57 3.15 4.03
N MET A 44 9.41 3.06 4.69
CA MET A 44 8.21 2.41 4.14
C MET A 44 7.10 3.43 3.95
N TYR A 45 6.43 3.33 2.82
CA TYR A 45 5.27 4.13 2.44
C TYR A 45 4.15 3.19 2.05
N LEU A 46 2.98 3.36 2.68
CA LEU A 46 1.80 2.53 2.43
C LEU A 46 0.65 3.40 1.91
N LEU A 47 -0.03 2.89 0.91
CA LEU A 47 -1.36 3.33 0.53
C LEU A 47 -2.27 2.11 0.61
N ILE A 48 -3.28 2.18 1.48
CA ILE A 48 -4.26 1.13 1.71
C ILE A 48 -5.64 1.72 1.45
N GLU A 49 -6.40 1.08 0.61
CA GLU A 49 -7.80 1.40 0.34
C GLU A 49 -8.66 0.19 0.68
N VAL A 50 -9.80 0.42 1.29
CA VAL A 50 -10.78 -0.64 1.59
C VAL A 50 -12.10 -0.34 0.91
N LEU A 51 -12.72 -1.38 0.37
CA LEU A 51 -14.01 -1.36 -0.31
C LEU A 51 -14.91 -2.43 0.29
N GLY A 52 -16.22 -2.20 0.26
CA GLY A 52 -17.22 -3.12 0.78
C GLY A 52 -17.99 -2.56 1.96
N GLY A 53 -18.75 -3.42 2.63
CA GLY A 53 -19.65 -3.06 3.72
C GLY A 53 -19.01 -3.08 5.12
N LEU A 54 -17.70 -2.89 5.24
CA LEU A 54 -16.98 -2.94 6.51
C LEU A 54 -17.64 -2.03 7.56
N PRO A 55 -17.91 -2.53 8.78
CA PRO A 55 -18.56 -1.75 9.83
C PRO A 55 -17.73 -0.56 10.29
N ASP A 56 -16.41 -0.72 10.34
CA ASP A 56 -15.45 0.34 10.69
C ASP A 56 -14.27 0.34 9.72
N PRO A 57 -14.40 1.04 8.57
CA PRO A 57 -13.31 1.15 7.61
C PRO A 57 -12.06 1.83 8.18
N ALA A 58 -12.23 2.76 9.13
CA ALA A 58 -11.10 3.48 9.74
C ALA A 58 -10.26 2.55 10.62
N TYR A 59 -10.92 1.72 11.43
CA TYR A 59 -10.27 0.69 12.22
C TYR A 59 -9.53 -0.31 11.31
N THR A 60 -10.21 -0.81 10.28
CA THR A 60 -9.62 -1.77 9.32
C THR A 60 -8.37 -1.20 8.66
N LEU A 61 -8.41 0.04 8.16
CA LEU A 61 -7.25 0.71 7.56
C LEU A 61 -6.10 0.83 8.55
N GLY A 62 -6.38 1.29 9.77
CA GLY A 62 -5.36 1.44 10.81
C GLY A 62 -4.72 0.10 11.19
N HIS A 63 -5.53 -0.93 11.32
CA HIS A 63 -5.04 -2.25 11.71
C HIS A 63 -4.21 -2.93 10.62
N LEU A 64 -4.67 -2.87 9.36
CA LEU A 64 -3.87 -3.35 8.22
C LEU A 64 -2.54 -2.62 8.11
N ALA A 65 -2.53 -1.30 8.29
CA ALA A 65 -1.30 -0.51 8.28
C ALA A 65 -0.34 -0.91 9.40
N GLN A 66 -0.87 -1.20 10.60
CA GLN A 66 -0.07 -1.65 11.73
C GLN A 66 0.54 -3.04 11.47
N ILE A 67 -0.26 -4.00 11.00
CA ILE A 67 0.21 -5.35 10.62
C ILE A 67 1.35 -5.23 9.59
N MET A 68 1.13 -4.44 8.54
CA MET A 68 2.11 -4.27 7.47
C MET A 68 3.45 -3.74 8.00
N GLN A 69 3.41 -2.73 8.88
CA GLN A 69 4.63 -2.16 9.46
C GLN A 69 5.33 -3.14 10.39
N ASP A 70 4.59 -3.78 11.29
CA ASP A 70 5.17 -4.70 12.27
C ASP A 70 5.80 -5.89 11.58
N GLU A 71 5.12 -6.53 10.67
CA GLU A 71 5.62 -7.67 9.92
C GLU A 71 6.83 -7.32 9.06
N TYR A 72 6.79 -6.21 8.34
CA TYR A 72 7.91 -5.78 7.51
C TYR A 72 9.16 -5.50 8.33
N TYR A 73 9.03 -4.71 9.40
CA TYR A 73 10.17 -4.31 10.21
C TYR A 73 10.70 -5.42 11.13
N GLN A 74 9.93 -6.46 11.39
CA GLN A 74 10.35 -7.67 12.12
C GLN A 74 10.91 -8.74 11.19
N ALA A 75 10.58 -8.72 9.90
CA ALA A 75 11.02 -9.72 8.95
C ALA A 75 12.54 -9.79 8.86
N ALA A 76 13.07 -11.01 8.84
CA ALA A 76 14.47 -11.25 8.49
C ALA A 76 14.65 -11.35 6.97
N GLY A 77 15.88 -11.16 6.49
CA GLY A 77 16.24 -11.39 5.09
C GLY A 77 15.97 -10.19 4.18
N SER A 78 15.56 -10.46 2.93
CA SER A 78 15.46 -9.45 1.88
C SER A 78 14.30 -8.46 2.08
N VAL A 79 14.39 -7.29 1.42
CA VAL A 79 13.30 -6.30 1.39
C VAL A 79 12.05 -6.90 0.77
N THR A 80 12.19 -7.53 -0.40
CA THR A 80 11.07 -8.17 -1.11
C THR A 80 10.41 -9.28 -0.31
N GLY A 81 11.21 -10.09 0.40
CA GLY A 81 10.71 -11.12 1.32
C GLY A 81 9.88 -10.50 2.46
N GLY A 82 10.38 -9.42 3.05
CA GLY A 82 9.67 -8.70 4.11
C GLY A 82 8.36 -8.06 3.63
N ILE A 83 8.36 -7.43 2.45
CA ILE A 83 7.13 -6.91 1.83
C ILE A 83 6.12 -8.04 1.60
N GLY A 84 6.57 -9.16 1.03
CA GLY A 84 5.70 -10.32 0.79
C GLY A 84 5.13 -10.92 2.08
N GLN A 85 5.89 -10.96 3.17
CA GLN A 85 5.42 -11.39 4.49
C GLN A 85 4.35 -10.44 5.02
N ALA A 86 4.60 -9.14 4.99
CA ALA A 86 3.67 -8.12 5.45
C ALA A 86 2.33 -8.15 4.67
N LEU A 87 2.40 -8.27 3.35
CA LEU A 87 1.21 -8.36 2.50
C LEU A 87 0.39 -9.63 2.80
N ARG A 88 1.05 -10.78 3.02
CA ARG A 88 0.36 -12.02 3.39
C ARG A 88 -0.33 -11.88 4.74
N ALA A 89 0.36 -11.39 5.75
CA ALA A 89 -0.21 -11.22 7.09
C ALA A 89 -1.43 -10.28 7.09
N ALA A 90 -1.36 -9.19 6.35
CA ALA A 90 -2.49 -8.27 6.18
C ALA A 90 -3.68 -8.94 5.47
N ASN A 91 -3.41 -9.73 4.42
CA ASN A 91 -4.43 -10.48 3.71
C ASN A 91 -5.07 -11.56 4.60
N ASP A 92 -4.28 -12.31 5.34
CA ASP A 92 -4.75 -13.39 6.21
C ASP A 92 -5.67 -12.82 7.32
N TRP A 93 -5.27 -11.70 7.92
CA TRP A 93 -6.11 -11.02 8.91
C TRP A 93 -7.45 -10.58 8.30
N LEU A 94 -7.45 -9.90 7.14
CA LEU A 94 -8.70 -9.45 6.51
C LEU A 94 -9.58 -10.62 6.06
N PHE A 95 -8.97 -11.70 5.63
CA PHE A 95 -9.68 -12.94 5.27
C PHE A 95 -10.40 -13.54 6.49
N GLU A 96 -9.73 -13.65 7.63
CA GLU A 96 -10.33 -14.14 8.88
C GLU A 96 -11.47 -13.22 9.36
N GLU A 97 -11.29 -11.91 9.31
CA GLU A 97 -12.38 -10.96 9.62
C GLU A 97 -13.58 -11.16 8.69
N ASN A 98 -13.35 -11.36 7.40
CA ASN A 98 -14.40 -11.63 6.43
C ASN A 98 -15.11 -12.97 6.67
N LEU A 99 -14.39 -14.01 7.09
CA LEU A 99 -15.01 -15.30 7.43
C LEU A 99 -15.97 -15.18 8.62
N ASN A 100 -15.60 -14.36 9.61
CA ASN A 100 -16.38 -14.15 10.82
C ASN A 100 -17.49 -13.10 10.66
N SER A 101 -17.57 -12.42 9.51
CA SER A 101 -18.51 -11.34 9.25
C SER A 101 -19.67 -11.79 8.33
N PRO A 102 -20.90 -11.25 8.52
CA PRO A 102 -21.97 -11.37 7.55
C PRO A 102 -21.52 -10.90 6.15
N ARG A 103 -22.12 -11.46 5.12
CA ARG A 103 -21.70 -11.18 3.73
C ARG A 103 -21.71 -9.69 3.37
N GLU A 104 -22.71 -8.97 3.85
CA GLU A 104 -22.89 -7.53 3.64
C GLU A 104 -21.86 -6.65 4.37
N GLN A 105 -21.16 -7.22 5.35
CA GLN A 105 -20.11 -6.55 6.14
C GLN A 105 -18.69 -6.94 5.71
N ARG A 106 -18.57 -7.71 4.64
CA ARG A 106 -17.27 -8.10 4.10
C ARG A 106 -16.66 -7.01 3.24
N GLY A 107 -15.33 -6.97 3.23
CA GLY A 107 -14.59 -6.01 2.45
C GLY A 107 -13.38 -6.61 1.75
N VAL A 108 -12.85 -5.85 0.82
CA VAL A 108 -11.57 -6.11 0.15
C VAL A 108 -10.64 -4.93 0.36
N ALA A 109 -9.34 -5.20 0.34
CA ALA A 109 -8.33 -4.15 0.44
C ALA A 109 -7.45 -4.14 -0.81
N GLY A 110 -7.14 -2.92 -1.29
CA GLY A 110 -6.06 -2.66 -2.21
C GLY A 110 -4.87 -2.08 -1.44
N VAL A 111 -3.67 -2.58 -1.68
CA VAL A 111 -2.46 -2.11 -1.01
C VAL A 111 -1.36 -1.84 -2.03
N SER A 112 -0.78 -0.64 -1.95
CA SER A 112 0.53 -0.33 -2.52
C SER A 112 1.51 -0.08 -1.38
N CYS A 113 2.58 -0.87 -1.34
CA CYS A 113 3.68 -0.75 -0.39
C CYS A 113 4.96 -0.40 -1.14
N VAL A 114 5.54 0.73 -0.82
CA VAL A 114 6.84 1.15 -1.35
C VAL A 114 7.85 1.12 -0.22
N VAL A 115 9.02 0.53 -0.47
CA VAL A 115 10.17 0.62 0.42
C VAL A 115 11.33 1.27 -0.33
N LEU A 116 11.91 2.30 0.28
CA LEU A 116 13.11 2.94 -0.20
C LEU A 116 14.28 2.57 0.72
N ARG A 117 15.26 1.86 0.17
CA ARG A 117 16.44 1.42 0.90
C ARG A 117 17.69 1.48 0.02
N ASP A 118 18.75 2.07 0.53
CA ASP A 118 20.09 2.11 -0.11
C ASP A 118 20.06 2.63 -1.56
N GLY A 119 19.10 3.52 -1.89
CA GLY A 119 18.91 4.06 -3.24
C GLY A 119 18.01 3.22 -4.15
N ASP A 120 17.60 2.05 -3.71
CA ASP A 120 16.68 1.19 -4.44
C ASP A 120 15.23 1.41 -3.97
N LEU A 121 14.30 1.35 -4.93
CA LEU A 121 12.86 1.39 -4.69
C LEU A 121 12.27 0.01 -4.94
N TYR A 122 11.58 -0.50 -3.93
CA TYR A 122 10.86 -1.76 -3.96
C TYR A 122 9.37 -1.49 -3.89
N LEU A 123 8.60 -2.08 -4.79
CA LEU A 123 7.15 -1.94 -4.84
C LEU A 123 6.48 -3.31 -4.65
N GLY A 124 5.56 -3.40 -3.70
CA GLY A 124 4.66 -4.53 -3.53
C GLY A 124 3.21 -4.09 -3.61
N GLN A 125 2.38 -4.83 -4.32
CA GLN A 125 0.96 -4.51 -4.52
C GLN A 125 0.09 -5.74 -4.42
N ILE A 126 -1.11 -5.56 -3.86
CA ILE A 126 -2.20 -6.55 -3.91
C ILE A 126 -3.55 -5.83 -4.09
N GLY A 127 -4.51 -6.54 -4.67
CA GLY A 127 -5.87 -6.03 -4.88
C GLY A 127 -5.93 -4.88 -5.89
N PRO A 128 -6.99 -4.07 -5.82
CA PRO A 128 -7.22 -2.97 -6.74
C PRO A 128 -6.35 -1.74 -6.40
N ALA A 129 -5.04 -1.87 -6.55
CA ALA A 129 -4.08 -0.80 -6.28
C ALA A 129 -3.23 -0.50 -7.50
N LEU A 130 -2.91 0.76 -7.70
CA LEU A 130 -2.09 1.26 -8.79
C LEU A 130 -0.94 2.11 -8.28
N ALA A 131 0.21 1.97 -8.94
CA ALA A 131 1.33 2.88 -8.76
C ALA A 131 1.88 3.33 -10.12
N TYR A 132 2.42 4.53 -10.13
CA TYR A 132 3.06 5.10 -11.31
C TYR A 132 4.46 5.56 -10.94
N LEU A 133 5.43 5.14 -11.74
CA LEU A 133 6.80 5.64 -11.68
C LEU A 133 6.98 6.67 -12.78
N VAL A 134 7.33 7.90 -12.38
CA VAL A 134 7.63 8.99 -13.31
C VAL A 134 9.13 9.15 -13.36
N GLN A 135 9.71 9.01 -14.54
CA GLN A 135 11.15 9.19 -14.81
C GLN A 135 11.33 10.18 -15.95
N ALA A 136 12.58 10.58 -16.19
CA ALA A 136 12.88 11.55 -17.26
C ALA A 136 12.50 11.02 -18.66
N ASP A 137 12.52 9.71 -18.84
CA ASP A 137 12.20 9.00 -20.09
C ASP A 137 10.72 8.60 -20.23
N GLY A 138 9.92 8.82 -19.18
CA GLY A 138 8.47 8.55 -19.28
C GLY A 138 7.78 8.14 -17.98
N LEU A 139 6.57 7.63 -18.17
CA LEU A 139 5.67 7.15 -17.14
C LEU A 139 5.51 5.63 -17.27
N ARG A 140 5.73 4.91 -16.18
CA ARG A 140 5.46 3.47 -16.10
C ARG A 140 4.40 3.19 -15.06
N ARG A 141 3.40 2.41 -15.42
CA ARG A 141 2.33 1.96 -14.53
C ARG A 141 2.66 0.59 -13.93
N PHE A 142 2.27 0.37 -12.68
CA PHE A 142 2.36 -0.91 -12.00
C PHE A 142 1.02 -1.26 -11.32
N PRO A 143 0.51 -2.50 -11.48
CA PRO A 143 0.98 -3.50 -12.44
C PRO A 143 0.73 -3.04 -13.89
N GLU A 144 1.52 -3.52 -14.83
CA GLU A 144 1.34 -3.23 -16.25
C GLU A 144 -0.02 -3.75 -16.74
N ASP A 145 -0.38 -4.97 -16.31
CA ASP A 145 -1.69 -5.58 -16.53
C ASP A 145 -2.34 -5.92 -15.19
N SER A 146 -3.58 -5.52 -15.00
CA SER A 146 -4.35 -5.86 -13.81
C SER A 146 -5.76 -6.29 -14.17
N PRO A 147 -6.16 -7.53 -13.84
CA PRO A 147 -7.52 -7.99 -14.05
C PRO A 147 -8.55 -7.19 -13.25
N TRP A 148 -8.14 -6.56 -12.14
CA TRP A 148 -8.98 -5.69 -11.33
C TRP A 148 -9.34 -4.38 -12.05
N LEU A 149 -8.42 -3.84 -12.85
CA LEU A 149 -8.64 -2.59 -13.59
C LEU A 149 -9.63 -2.78 -14.73
N SER A 150 -9.52 -3.88 -15.45
CA SER A 150 -10.45 -4.20 -16.54
C SER A 150 -11.88 -4.43 -16.04
N GLN A 151 -12.06 -4.79 -14.77
CA GLN A 151 -13.37 -5.00 -14.14
C GLN A 151 -13.90 -3.74 -13.44
N ALA A 152 -13.01 -2.87 -12.94
CA ALA A 152 -13.38 -1.68 -12.15
C ALA A 152 -13.68 -0.44 -12.99
N ILE A 153 -13.17 -0.37 -14.23
CA ILE A 153 -13.37 0.78 -15.14
C ILE A 153 -13.93 0.28 -16.47
N PRO A 154 -15.27 0.14 -16.58
CA PRO A 154 -15.88 -0.14 -17.88
C PRO A 154 -15.56 1.00 -18.85
N GLY A 155 -14.84 0.72 -19.93
CA GLY A 155 -14.52 1.68 -20.99
C GLY A 155 -13.04 2.02 -21.21
N GLU A 156 -12.11 1.60 -20.35
CA GLU A 156 -10.67 1.76 -20.68
C GLU A 156 -10.18 0.75 -21.72
N ALA A 157 -10.80 -0.41 -21.81
CA ALA A 157 -10.47 -1.40 -22.86
C ALA A 157 -10.76 -0.88 -24.29
N GLU A 158 -11.68 0.07 -24.43
CA GLU A 158 -12.03 0.67 -25.76
C GLU A 158 -11.12 1.85 -26.15
N ARG A 159 -10.31 2.39 -25.26
CA ARG A 159 -9.40 3.53 -25.54
C ARG A 159 -7.98 3.12 -25.89
N ALA A 160 -7.65 1.84 -25.80
CA ALA A 160 -6.33 1.29 -26.12
C ALA A 160 -6.28 0.52 -27.44
N ALA A 161 -7.34 0.58 -28.25
CA ALA A 161 -7.41 -0.01 -29.58
C ALA A 161 -7.20 1.03 -30.68
#